data_1c1207219489577e8a8704980acbb0a9
#
_entry.id   1c1207219489577e8a8704980acbb0a9
#
_cell.length_a   1.000
_cell.length_b   1.000
_cell.length_c   1.000
_cell.angle_alpha   90.00
_cell.angle_beta   90.00
_cell.angle_gamma   90.00
#
_symmetry.space_group_name_H-M   'P 1'
#
loop_
_entity.id
_entity.type
_entity.pdbx_description
1 polymer ?
#
loop_
_entity_poly.entity_id
_entity_poly.type
_entity_poly.pdbx_seq_one_letter_code
_entity_poly.pdbx_strand_id
1 'polypeptide(L)'
;MDDFFHQVEEISNGTAKIAQHVEEVKKNHSIILSAPNPEGNPAPALPVQTEWLGLGVTLSLPSAGTSTMRSLLRLGREIKEELEDLNKEIKKTANKIRAKLKSIEQSFDQDESGNRTSVDLRIRRTQHSVLSRKFVEVMTEYNEAQTLFRERSKGRIQRQLEITGRTTTDDELEEMLESGSPSVFTADIISDSQITRQALNEIESRHKDIMKLETSIRELHEMFTDMAMFVETQGEMINNIEKNVMNAADYVEHAKEETKKAIKYHSRARRKKWIIVAVSVALVAVIALIIGLSVGK
;
A
#
# COMPACT_ATOMS: atom_id res chain seq x y z
N MET A 1 18.03 -10.02 17.45
CA MET A 1 17.66 -8.79 16.69
C MET A 1 17.83 -8.97 15.19
N ASP A 2 18.92 -9.53 14.71
CA ASP A 2 19.18 -9.68 13.25
C ASP A 2 18.10 -10.50 12.52
N ASP A 3 17.65 -11.59 13.12
CA ASP A 3 16.56 -12.41 12.56
C ASP A 3 15.23 -11.63 12.47
N PHE A 4 14.91 -10.80 13.46
CA PHE A 4 13.74 -9.92 13.42
C PHE A 4 13.84 -8.87 12.29
N PHE A 5 14.99 -8.21 12.14
CA PHE A 5 15.16 -7.24 11.06
C PHE A 5 15.14 -7.89 9.68
N HIS A 6 15.62 -9.11 9.54
CA HIS A 6 15.47 -9.89 8.31
C HIS A 6 13.97 -10.15 7.98
N GLN A 7 13.17 -10.51 9.00
CA GLN A 7 11.73 -10.68 8.82
C GLN A 7 11.03 -9.37 8.43
N VAL A 8 11.41 -8.24 9.05
CA VAL A 8 10.91 -6.89 8.71
C VAL A 8 11.20 -6.55 7.26
N GLU A 9 12.42 -6.79 6.80
CA GLU A 9 12.83 -6.56 5.41
C GLU A 9 12.02 -7.45 4.44
N GLU A 10 11.84 -8.71 4.76
CA GLU A 10 11.07 -9.65 3.93
C GLU A 10 9.60 -9.24 3.81
N ILE A 11 8.98 -8.77 4.91
CA ILE A 11 7.60 -8.26 4.91
C ILE A 11 7.52 -6.96 4.10
N SER A 12 8.47 -6.05 4.29
CA SER A 12 8.52 -4.78 3.56
C SER A 12 8.66 -5.00 2.05
N ASN A 13 9.59 -5.85 1.63
CA ASN A 13 9.81 -6.19 0.23
C ASN A 13 8.61 -6.92 -0.37
N GLY A 14 8.00 -7.83 0.39
CA GLY A 14 6.77 -8.52 -0.04
C GLY A 14 5.60 -7.56 -0.22
N THR A 15 5.43 -6.60 0.68
CA THR A 15 4.38 -5.57 0.57
C THR A 15 4.60 -4.65 -0.63
N ALA A 16 5.84 -4.23 -0.88
CA ALA A 16 6.19 -3.44 -2.06
C ALA A 16 5.95 -4.21 -3.37
N LYS A 17 6.23 -5.51 -3.39
CA LYS A 17 5.93 -6.39 -4.54
C LYS A 17 4.43 -6.48 -4.79
N ILE A 18 3.60 -6.62 -3.73
CA ILE A 18 2.14 -6.62 -3.88
C ILE A 18 1.68 -5.28 -4.46
N ALA A 19 2.16 -4.14 -3.96
CA ALA A 19 1.80 -2.83 -4.48
C ALA A 19 2.09 -2.69 -5.99
N GLN A 20 3.24 -3.17 -6.45
CA GLN A 20 3.55 -3.22 -7.88
C GLN A 20 2.56 -4.08 -8.66
N HIS A 21 2.26 -5.29 -8.19
CA HIS A 21 1.31 -6.18 -8.85
C HIS A 21 -0.12 -5.59 -8.85
N VAL A 22 -0.52 -4.84 -7.82
CA VAL A 22 -1.82 -4.14 -7.80
C VAL A 22 -1.92 -3.12 -8.91
N GLU A 23 -0.86 -2.36 -9.20
CA GLU A 23 -0.85 -1.45 -10.34
C GLU A 23 -0.94 -2.19 -11.69
N GLU A 24 -0.28 -3.32 -11.83
CA GLU A 24 -0.40 -4.17 -13.01
C GLU A 24 -1.83 -4.73 -13.16
N VAL A 25 -2.46 -5.15 -12.07
CA VAL A 25 -3.88 -5.57 -12.04
C VAL A 25 -4.81 -4.45 -12.49
N LYS A 26 -4.65 -3.23 -11.97
CA LYS A 26 -5.45 -2.05 -12.38
C LYS A 26 -5.31 -1.79 -13.89
N LYS A 27 -4.09 -1.87 -14.41
CA LYS A 27 -3.81 -1.73 -15.84
C LYS A 27 -4.51 -2.82 -16.66
N ASN A 28 -4.37 -4.08 -16.28
CA ASN A 28 -4.98 -5.22 -16.97
C ASN A 28 -6.51 -5.16 -16.92
N HIS A 29 -7.12 -4.77 -15.79
CA HIS A 29 -8.55 -4.49 -15.68
C HIS A 29 -9.00 -3.44 -16.69
N SER A 30 -8.26 -2.34 -16.81
CA SER A 30 -8.57 -1.28 -17.78
C SER A 30 -8.52 -1.79 -19.22
N ILE A 31 -7.54 -2.60 -19.58
CA ILE A 31 -7.40 -3.19 -20.91
C ILE A 31 -8.57 -4.16 -21.21
N ILE A 32 -8.89 -5.06 -20.26
CA ILE A 32 -10.00 -6.01 -20.40
C ILE A 32 -11.35 -5.28 -20.56
N LEU A 33 -11.54 -4.19 -19.83
CA LEU A 33 -12.76 -3.37 -19.99
C LEU A 33 -12.80 -2.59 -21.29
N SER A 34 -11.68 -2.25 -21.89
CA SER A 34 -11.60 -1.51 -23.15
C SER A 34 -11.65 -2.43 -24.37
N ALA A 35 -11.19 -3.66 -24.24
CA ALA A 35 -11.14 -4.61 -25.35
C ALA A 35 -12.54 -5.17 -25.71
N PRO A 36 -12.83 -5.39 -27.00
CA PRO A 36 -13.97 -6.19 -27.41
C PRO A 36 -13.82 -7.64 -26.91
N ASN A 37 -14.95 -8.29 -26.62
CA ASN A 37 -14.92 -9.67 -26.09
C ASN A 37 -14.19 -10.63 -27.03
N PRO A 38 -13.15 -11.35 -26.57
CA PRO A 38 -12.44 -12.29 -27.42
C PRO A 38 -13.24 -13.56 -27.81
N GLU A 39 -14.33 -13.85 -27.12
CA GLU A 39 -15.15 -15.05 -27.36
C GLU A 39 -16.29 -14.83 -28.38
N GLY A 40 -16.51 -13.56 -28.81
CA GLY A 40 -17.55 -13.22 -29.79
C GLY A 40 -17.02 -13.01 -31.20
N ASN A 41 -17.86 -13.34 -32.22
CA ASN A 41 -17.60 -12.95 -33.61
C ASN A 41 -17.45 -11.43 -33.73
N PRO A 42 -16.61 -10.91 -34.62
CA PRO A 42 -16.36 -9.47 -34.72
C PRO A 42 -17.65 -8.69 -35.02
N ALA A 43 -18.07 -7.84 -34.10
CA ALA A 43 -19.13 -6.88 -34.35
C ALA A 43 -18.68 -5.90 -35.44
N PRO A 44 -19.61 -5.41 -36.29
CA PRO A 44 -19.32 -4.28 -37.18
C PRO A 44 -18.90 -3.10 -36.29
N ALA A 45 -17.79 -2.48 -36.65
CA ALA A 45 -17.18 -1.38 -35.88
C ALA A 45 -18.17 -0.21 -35.74
N LEU A 46 -18.79 -0.07 -34.57
CA LEU A 46 -19.40 1.18 -34.18
C LEU A 46 -18.27 2.17 -33.83
N PRO A 47 -18.41 3.45 -34.22
CA PRO A 47 -17.37 4.44 -33.90
C PRO A 47 -17.30 4.62 -32.39
N VAL A 48 -16.26 4.08 -31.79
CA VAL A 48 -15.93 4.32 -30.39
C VAL A 48 -15.43 5.76 -30.28
N GLN A 49 -16.22 6.63 -29.67
CA GLN A 49 -15.72 7.93 -29.22
C GLN A 49 -14.68 7.70 -28.12
N THR A 50 -13.41 7.80 -28.50
CA THR A 50 -12.26 7.67 -27.63
C THR A 50 -11.96 9.00 -26.95
N GLU A 51 -12.74 9.39 -25.96
CA GLU A 51 -12.54 10.65 -25.22
C GLU A 51 -12.05 10.46 -23.77
N TRP A 52 -11.52 9.28 -23.40
CA TRP A 52 -11.22 8.99 -21.99
C TRP A 52 -9.83 8.48 -21.67
N LEU A 53 -8.84 8.65 -22.53
CA LEU A 53 -7.47 8.30 -22.16
C LEU A 53 -6.53 9.44 -22.53
N GLY A 54 -6.14 10.23 -21.52
CA GLY A 54 -5.05 11.21 -21.60
C GLY A 54 -3.65 10.60 -21.81
N LEU A 55 -3.59 9.46 -22.48
CA LEU A 55 -2.39 8.85 -23.03
C LEU A 55 -2.50 8.88 -24.55
N GLY A 56 -1.74 9.79 -25.16
CA GLY A 56 -1.72 10.09 -26.60
C GLY A 56 -1.27 8.91 -27.48
N VAL A 57 -1.98 7.79 -27.43
CA VAL A 57 -1.84 6.70 -28.38
C VAL A 57 -3.07 6.68 -29.27
N THR A 58 -2.99 7.40 -30.38
CA THR A 58 -3.94 7.25 -31.49
C THR A 58 -3.69 5.89 -32.15
N LEU A 59 -4.41 4.87 -31.72
CA LEU A 59 -4.56 3.64 -32.50
C LEU A 59 -5.54 3.95 -33.64
N SER A 60 -5.03 4.42 -34.78
CA SER A 60 -5.76 4.37 -36.03
C SER A 60 -5.92 2.89 -36.42
N LEU A 61 -7.14 2.35 -36.23
CA LEU A 61 -7.49 1.02 -36.71
C LEU A 61 -7.47 1.03 -38.26
N PRO A 62 -6.56 0.31 -38.90
CA PRO A 62 -6.70 0.02 -40.30
C PRO A 62 -7.89 -0.95 -40.49
N SER A 63 -8.54 -0.89 -41.62
CA SER A 63 -9.57 -1.86 -42.09
C SER A 63 -9.07 -3.29 -41.78
N ALA A 64 -9.54 -3.84 -40.67
CA ALA A 64 -8.88 -4.98 -40.01
C ALA A 64 -9.23 -6.26 -40.74
N GLY A 65 -8.27 -6.78 -41.49
CA GLY A 65 -8.29 -8.14 -41.97
C GLY A 65 -8.31 -9.13 -40.78
N THR A 66 -8.80 -10.33 -41.04
CA THR A 66 -8.92 -11.45 -40.08
C THR A 66 -7.67 -11.72 -39.24
N SER A 67 -6.50 -11.26 -39.65
CA SER A 67 -5.21 -11.36 -38.93
C SER A 67 -5.14 -10.44 -37.72
N THR A 68 -5.56 -9.18 -37.84
CA THR A 68 -5.52 -8.19 -36.74
C THR A 68 -6.52 -8.57 -35.65
N MET A 69 -7.69 -9.06 -36.01
CA MET A 69 -8.69 -9.54 -35.06
C MET A 69 -8.18 -10.75 -34.25
N ARG A 70 -7.53 -11.72 -34.89
CA ARG A 70 -6.90 -12.85 -34.17
C ARG A 70 -5.83 -12.37 -33.21
N SER A 71 -5.04 -11.38 -33.57
CA SER A 71 -4.02 -10.80 -32.68
C SER A 71 -4.65 -10.13 -31.45
N LEU A 72 -5.73 -9.39 -31.60
CA LEU A 72 -6.47 -8.77 -30.48
C LEU A 72 -7.11 -9.82 -29.57
N LEU A 73 -7.69 -10.85 -30.12
CA LEU A 73 -8.27 -11.97 -29.35
C LEU A 73 -7.21 -12.72 -28.56
N ARG A 74 -6.03 -12.93 -29.15
CA ARG A 74 -4.88 -13.56 -28.50
C ARG A 74 -4.37 -12.69 -27.35
N LEU A 75 -4.18 -11.39 -27.61
CA LEU A 75 -3.76 -10.44 -26.59
C LEU A 75 -4.75 -10.40 -25.42
N GLY A 76 -6.05 -10.38 -25.67
CA GLY A 76 -7.07 -10.41 -24.62
C GLY A 76 -7.01 -11.67 -23.74
N ARG A 77 -6.65 -12.80 -24.31
CA ARG A 77 -6.45 -14.05 -23.57
C ARG A 77 -5.18 -14.01 -22.73
N GLU A 78 -4.06 -13.59 -23.33
CA GLU A 78 -2.78 -13.44 -22.62
C GLU A 78 -2.90 -12.52 -21.41
N ILE A 79 -3.65 -11.39 -21.53
CA ILE A 79 -3.91 -10.47 -20.43
C ILE A 79 -4.78 -11.11 -19.33
N LYS A 80 -5.78 -11.93 -19.69
CA LYS A 80 -6.58 -12.64 -18.69
C LYS A 80 -5.73 -13.69 -17.92
N GLU A 81 -4.87 -14.41 -18.62
CA GLU A 81 -3.94 -15.38 -18.01
C GLU A 81 -2.94 -14.65 -17.09
N GLU A 82 -2.35 -13.55 -17.54
CA GLU A 82 -1.46 -12.71 -16.72
C GLU A 82 -2.17 -12.18 -15.47
N LEU A 83 -3.42 -11.73 -15.60
CA LEU A 83 -4.22 -11.26 -14.47
C LEU A 83 -4.48 -12.38 -13.44
N GLU A 84 -4.76 -13.59 -13.88
CA GLU A 84 -4.92 -14.75 -13.00
C GLU A 84 -3.62 -15.07 -12.24
N ASP A 85 -2.49 -15.01 -12.91
CA ASP A 85 -1.18 -15.26 -12.30
C ASP A 85 -0.80 -14.15 -11.30
N LEU A 86 -1.06 -12.87 -11.62
CA LEU A 86 -0.87 -11.75 -10.70
C LEU A 86 -1.73 -11.90 -9.45
N ASN A 87 -3.02 -12.21 -9.59
CA ASN A 87 -3.93 -12.42 -8.46
C ASN A 87 -3.47 -13.58 -7.56
N LYS A 88 -2.99 -14.67 -8.16
CA LYS A 88 -2.45 -15.82 -7.44
C LYS A 88 -1.17 -15.50 -6.68
N GLU A 89 -0.27 -14.72 -7.29
CA GLU A 89 0.97 -14.31 -6.64
C GLU A 89 0.72 -13.28 -5.52
N ILE A 90 -0.21 -12.34 -5.71
CA ILE A 90 -0.67 -11.42 -4.66
C ILE A 90 -1.20 -12.21 -3.47
N LYS A 91 -2.13 -13.14 -3.69
CA LYS A 91 -2.72 -13.99 -2.66
C LYS A 91 -1.66 -14.79 -1.90
N LYS A 92 -0.74 -15.43 -2.61
CA LYS A 92 0.35 -16.20 -2.01
C LYS A 92 1.27 -15.33 -1.15
N THR A 93 1.67 -14.17 -1.67
CA THR A 93 2.54 -13.23 -0.96
C THR A 93 1.84 -12.63 0.24
N ALA A 94 0.57 -12.25 0.11
CA ALA A 94 -0.25 -11.71 1.20
C ALA A 94 -0.42 -12.72 2.36
N ASN A 95 -0.71 -13.99 2.05
CA ASN A 95 -0.78 -15.04 3.07
C ASN A 95 0.56 -15.27 3.79
N LYS A 96 1.68 -15.17 3.06
CA LYS A 96 3.02 -15.27 3.65
C LYS A 96 3.29 -14.10 4.61
N ILE A 97 2.95 -12.88 4.21
CA ILE A 97 3.10 -11.67 5.05
C ILE A 97 2.22 -11.77 6.29
N ARG A 98 0.94 -12.13 6.13
CA ARG A 98 0.00 -12.32 7.24
C ARG A 98 0.53 -13.32 8.26
N ALA A 99 0.99 -14.48 7.81
CA ALA A 99 1.56 -15.50 8.70
C ALA A 99 2.77 -14.98 9.48
N LYS A 100 3.65 -14.20 8.84
CA LYS A 100 4.81 -13.59 9.49
C LYS A 100 4.41 -12.52 10.50
N LEU A 101 3.48 -11.62 10.15
CA LEU A 101 2.98 -10.61 11.08
C LEU A 101 2.34 -11.25 12.31
N LYS A 102 1.53 -12.30 12.13
CA LYS A 102 0.95 -13.06 13.22
C LYS A 102 2.00 -13.77 14.11
N SER A 103 3.05 -14.31 13.50
CA SER A 103 4.16 -14.93 14.25
C SER A 103 4.94 -13.90 15.08
N ILE A 104 5.19 -12.71 14.54
CA ILE A 104 5.84 -11.62 15.26
C ILE A 104 4.97 -11.18 16.45
N GLU A 105 3.67 -11.03 16.26
CA GLU A 105 2.73 -10.67 17.33
C GLU A 105 2.72 -11.71 18.45
N GLN A 106 2.61 -12.98 18.14
CA GLN A 106 2.66 -14.06 19.13
C GLN A 106 3.97 -14.08 19.92
N SER A 107 5.07 -13.61 19.34
CA SER A 107 6.34 -13.49 20.08
C SER A 107 6.30 -12.40 21.15
N PHE A 108 5.46 -11.37 20.99
CA PHE A 108 5.31 -10.32 22.01
C PHE A 108 4.66 -10.82 23.29
N ASP A 109 3.67 -11.72 23.18
CA ASP A 109 2.97 -12.30 24.32
C ASP A 109 3.91 -13.16 25.18
N GLN A 110 4.89 -13.82 24.53
CA GLN A 110 5.90 -14.61 25.21
C GLN A 110 6.96 -13.73 25.91
N ASP A 111 7.32 -12.59 25.32
CA ASP A 111 8.30 -11.66 25.89
C ASP A 111 7.71 -10.81 27.04
N GLU A 112 6.40 -10.60 27.12
CA GLU A 112 5.74 -9.86 28.20
C GLU A 112 5.89 -10.52 29.58
N SER A 113 6.10 -11.82 29.63
CA SER A 113 6.34 -12.53 30.89
C SER A 113 7.71 -12.24 31.51
N GLY A 114 8.66 -11.65 30.79
CA GLY A 114 10.05 -11.50 31.20
C GLY A 114 10.53 -10.08 31.53
N ASN A 115 10.15 -9.06 30.75
CA ASN A 115 10.61 -7.68 31.03
C ASN A 115 9.85 -6.62 30.20
N ARG A 116 8.83 -5.99 30.76
CA ARG A 116 7.94 -5.00 30.12
C ARG A 116 8.62 -3.72 29.60
N THR A 117 9.90 -3.51 29.88
CA THR A 117 10.57 -2.22 29.67
C THR A 117 11.73 -2.26 28.68
N SER A 118 11.89 -3.34 27.94
CA SER A 118 13.01 -3.47 27.00
C SER A 118 12.80 -2.57 25.77
N VAL A 119 13.81 -1.78 25.44
CA VAL A 119 13.87 -0.94 24.24
C VAL A 119 13.61 -1.80 22.98
N ASP A 120 14.13 -3.01 22.96
CA ASP A 120 13.95 -3.99 21.89
C ASP A 120 12.49 -4.33 21.64
N LEU A 121 11.71 -4.56 22.71
CA LEU A 121 10.28 -4.85 22.59
C LEU A 121 9.52 -3.66 21.98
N ARG A 122 9.87 -2.44 22.39
CA ARG A 122 9.27 -1.22 21.80
C ARG A 122 9.59 -1.09 20.32
N ILE A 123 10.83 -1.33 19.91
CA ILE A 123 11.25 -1.30 18.51
C ILE A 123 10.46 -2.34 17.70
N ARG A 124 10.37 -3.57 18.19
CA ARG A 124 9.65 -4.67 17.53
C ARG A 124 8.16 -4.34 17.35
N ARG A 125 7.50 -3.84 18.40
CA ARG A 125 6.09 -3.43 18.33
C ARG A 125 5.85 -2.30 17.34
N THR A 126 6.75 -1.29 17.35
CA THR A 126 6.65 -0.17 16.40
C THR A 126 6.79 -0.65 14.96
N GLN A 127 7.80 -1.46 14.67
CA GLN A 127 8.01 -1.99 13.33
C GLN A 127 6.83 -2.87 12.88
N HIS A 128 6.32 -3.73 13.75
CA HIS A 128 5.14 -4.54 13.46
C HIS A 128 3.93 -3.67 13.11
N SER A 129 3.66 -2.62 13.89
CA SER A 129 2.55 -1.69 13.66
C SER A 129 2.66 -0.98 12.31
N VAL A 130 3.84 -0.46 11.97
CA VAL A 130 4.10 0.24 10.71
C VAL A 130 3.92 -0.73 9.52
N LEU A 131 4.45 -1.94 9.63
CA LEU A 131 4.35 -2.95 8.58
C LEU A 131 2.91 -3.42 8.37
N SER A 132 2.17 -3.67 9.47
CA SER A 132 0.76 -4.08 9.42
C SER A 132 -0.09 -3.00 8.74
N ARG A 133 0.09 -1.72 9.10
CA ARG A 133 -0.63 -0.61 8.48
C ARG A 133 -0.34 -0.52 6.99
N LYS A 134 0.95 -0.56 6.60
CA LYS A 134 1.34 -0.48 5.19
C LYS A 134 0.81 -1.67 4.38
N PHE A 135 0.80 -2.86 4.97
CA PHE A 135 0.22 -4.03 4.32
C PHE A 135 -1.29 -3.90 4.13
N VAL A 136 -2.03 -3.46 5.17
CA VAL A 136 -3.48 -3.21 5.08
C VAL A 136 -3.79 -2.15 4.03
N GLU A 137 -3.03 -1.06 3.95
CA GLU A 137 -3.18 -0.02 2.94
C GLU A 137 -3.11 -0.59 1.52
N VAL A 138 -2.07 -1.34 1.21
CA VAL A 138 -1.89 -1.97 -0.12
C VAL A 138 -2.97 -2.99 -0.43
N MET A 139 -3.41 -3.77 0.56
CA MET A 139 -4.49 -4.74 0.38
C MET A 139 -5.86 -4.06 0.20
N THR A 140 -6.09 -2.91 0.83
CA THR A 140 -7.28 -2.06 0.61
C THR A 140 -7.30 -1.56 -0.83
N GLU A 141 -6.18 -1.06 -1.34
CA GLU A 141 -6.04 -0.64 -2.75
C GLU A 141 -6.34 -1.78 -3.73
N TYR A 142 -5.88 -2.99 -3.41
CA TYR A 142 -6.19 -4.17 -4.21
C TYR A 142 -7.69 -4.49 -4.19
N ASN A 143 -8.33 -4.47 -3.01
CA ASN A 143 -9.76 -4.69 -2.87
C ASN A 143 -10.59 -3.65 -3.66
N GLU A 144 -10.23 -2.38 -3.57
CA GLU A 144 -10.86 -1.29 -4.33
C GLU A 144 -10.74 -1.52 -5.85
N ALA A 145 -9.57 -1.97 -6.32
CA ALA A 145 -9.37 -2.30 -7.73
C ALA A 145 -10.26 -3.46 -8.19
N GLN A 146 -10.45 -4.49 -7.36
CA GLN A 146 -11.34 -5.62 -7.64
C GLN A 146 -12.81 -5.19 -7.66
N THR A 147 -13.24 -4.42 -6.67
CA THR A 147 -14.61 -3.92 -6.57
C THR A 147 -14.95 -3.00 -7.75
N LEU A 148 -14.05 -2.10 -8.11
CA LEU A 148 -14.24 -1.22 -9.26
C LEU A 148 -14.37 -2.00 -10.58
N PHE A 149 -13.59 -3.05 -10.76
CA PHE A 149 -13.67 -3.90 -11.94
C PHE A 149 -15.00 -4.68 -11.98
N ARG A 150 -15.47 -5.19 -10.81
CA ARG A 150 -16.78 -5.83 -10.67
C ARG A 150 -17.91 -4.90 -11.09
N GLU A 151 -17.94 -3.68 -10.56
CA GLU A 151 -18.97 -2.69 -10.86
C GLU A 151 -18.98 -2.29 -12.35
N ARG A 152 -17.81 -2.11 -12.94
CA ARG A 152 -17.71 -1.81 -14.38
C ARG A 152 -18.14 -3.00 -15.25
N SER A 153 -17.84 -4.22 -14.84
CA SER A 153 -18.28 -5.44 -15.53
C SER A 153 -19.79 -5.63 -15.43
N LYS A 154 -20.38 -5.37 -14.26
CA LYS A 154 -21.84 -5.33 -14.04
C LYS A 154 -22.52 -4.32 -14.98
N GLY A 155 -22.02 -3.07 -15.03
CA GLY A 155 -22.57 -2.05 -15.94
C GLY A 155 -22.43 -2.41 -17.42
N ARG A 156 -21.48 -3.27 -17.80
CA ARG A 156 -21.42 -3.82 -19.15
C ARG A 156 -22.47 -4.88 -19.40
N ILE A 157 -22.71 -5.77 -18.47
CA ILE A 157 -23.79 -6.77 -18.56
C ILE A 157 -25.13 -6.05 -18.74
N GLN A 158 -25.40 -5.03 -17.93
CA GLN A 158 -26.63 -4.24 -18.02
C GLN A 158 -26.84 -3.66 -19.43
N ARG A 159 -25.81 -3.02 -20.00
CA ARG A 159 -25.87 -2.48 -21.37
C ARG A 159 -26.09 -3.56 -22.43
N GLN A 160 -25.52 -4.74 -22.27
CA GLN A 160 -25.74 -5.86 -23.19
C GLN A 160 -27.18 -6.40 -23.09
N LEU A 161 -27.75 -6.46 -21.90
CA LEU A 161 -29.16 -6.81 -21.68
C LEU A 161 -30.10 -5.80 -22.39
N GLU A 162 -29.81 -4.50 -22.25
CA GLU A 162 -30.57 -3.46 -22.98
C GLU A 162 -30.54 -3.65 -24.50
N ILE A 163 -29.39 -4.01 -25.08
CA ILE A 163 -29.24 -4.33 -26.52
C ILE A 163 -30.09 -5.53 -26.91
N THR A 164 -30.28 -6.51 -26.03
CA THR A 164 -31.17 -7.67 -26.26
C THR A 164 -32.65 -7.36 -26.06
N GLY A 165 -33.00 -6.11 -25.68
CA GLY A 165 -34.38 -5.66 -25.43
C GLY A 165 -34.86 -5.93 -24.00
N ARG A 166 -33.98 -6.41 -23.10
CA ARG A 166 -34.32 -6.66 -21.70
C ARG A 166 -33.82 -5.48 -20.84
N THR A 167 -34.76 -4.72 -20.30
CA THR A 167 -34.46 -3.71 -19.28
C THR A 167 -34.48 -4.38 -17.91
N THR A 168 -33.37 -4.26 -17.14
CA THR A 168 -33.26 -4.79 -15.78
C THR A 168 -32.95 -3.65 -14.82
N THR A 169 -33.52 -3.71 -13.62
CA THR A 169 -33.14 -2.83 -12.51
C THR A 169 -31.80 -3.27 -11.94
N ASP A 170 -31.17 -2.41 -11.14
CA ASP A 170 -29.90 -2.73 -10.50
C ASP A 170 -30.02 -3.89 -9.51
N ASP A 171 -31.13 -3.94 -8.76
CA ASP A 171 -31.45 -4.99 -7.79
C ASP A 171 -31.69 -6.34 -8.46
N GLU A 172 -32.46 -6.35 -9.58
CA GLU A 172 -32.67 -7.56 -10.38
C GLU A 172 -31.34 -8.10 -10.95
N LEU A 173 -30.49 -7.20 -11.39
CA LEU A 173 -29.17 -7.58 -11.93
C LEU A 173 -28.28 -8.19 -10.85
N GLU A 174 -28.30 -7.65 -9.63
CA GLU A 174 -27.57 -8.27 -8.49
C GLU A 174 -28.11 -9.65 -8.15
N GLU A 175 -29.43 -9.84 -8.08
CA GLU A 175 -30.06 -11.14 -7.84
C GLU A 175 -29.67 -12.16 -8.93
N MET A 176 -29.64 -11.72 -10.20
CA MET A 176 -29.18 -12.55 -11.30
C MET A 176 -27.70 -12.94 -11.19
N LEU A 177 -26.84 -12.04 -10.74
CA LEU A 177 -25.41 -12.29 -10.50
C LEU A 177 -25.22 -13.26 -9.32
N GLU A 178 -25.96 -13.08 -8.21
CA GLU A 178 -25.90 -13.94 -7.04
C GLU A 178 -26.39 -15.38 -7.31
N SER A 179 -27.31 -15.55 -8.28
CA SER A 179 -27.79 -16.89 -8.67
C SER A 179 -26.67 -17.82 -9.21
N GLY A 180 -25.56 -17.22 -9.64
CA GLY A 180 -24.40 -17.95 -10.18
C GLY A 180 -24.64 -18.70 -11.49
N SER A 181 -25.85 -18.60 -12.07
CA SER A 181 -26.23 -19.32 -13.27
C SER A 181 -26.32 -18.40 -14.51
N PRO A 182 -25.47 -18.60 -15.53
CA PRO A 182 -25.57 -17.83 -16.77
C PRO A 182 -26.91 -17.95 -17.48
N SER A 183 -27.65 -19.05 -17.23
CA SER A 183 -28.96 -19.31 -17.88
C SER A 183 -30.03 -18.29 -17.48
N VAL A 184 -29.90 -17.63 -16.33
CA VAL A 184 -30.84 -16.59 -15.90
C VAL A 184 -30.81 -15.38 -16.84
N PHE A 185 -29.65 -15.08 -17.43
CA PHE A 185 -29.50 -13.98 -18.39
C PHE A 185 -30.08 -14.31 -19.77
N THR A 186 -30.17 -15.60 -20.12
CA THR A 186 -30.64 -16.07 -21.42
C THR A 186 -32.11 -16.46 -21.44
N ALA A 187 -32.75 -16.63 -20.28
CA ALA A 187 -34.16 -16.89 -20.14
C ALA A 187 -34.91 -15.72 -20.79
N ASP A 188 -35.90 -16.01 -21.64
CA ASP A 188 -36.75 -15.05 -22.30
C ASP A 188 -36.11 -14.24 -23.49
N ILE A 189 -34.83 -14.48 -23.83
CA ILE A 189 -34.19 -13.82 -24.96
C ILE A 189 -34.32 -14.69 -26.22
N ILE A 190 -35.04 -14.18 -27.24
CA ILE A 190 -35.14 -14.84 -28.56
C ILE A 190 -33.85 -14.59 -29.34
N SER A 191 -33.01 -15.64 -29.45
CA SER A 191 -31.66 -15.60 -30.00
C SER A 191 -31.60 -15.61 -31.54
N ASP A 192 -32.51 -14.93 -32.22
CA ASP A 192 -32.60 -15.03 -33.71
C ASP A 192 -31.59 -14.13 -34.44
N SER A 193 -31.05 -13.10 -33.80
CA SER A 193 -30.08 -12.20 -34.43
C SER A 193 -28.64 -12.49 -34.02
N GLN A 194 -27.72 -12.23 -34.94
CA GLN A 194 -26.28 -12.34 -34.65
C GLN A 194 -25.85 -11.36 -33.54
N ILE A 195 -26.46 -10.18 -33.45
CA ILE A 195 -26.22 -9.17 -32.42
C ILE A 195 -26.59 -9.71 -31.05
N THR A 196 -27.77 -10.35 -30.94
CA THR A 196 -28.24 -10.94 -29.68
C THR A 196 -27.30 -12.04 -29.20
N ARG A 197 -26.81 -12.92 -30.10
CA ARG A 197 -25.82 -13.96 -29.72
C ARG A 197 -24.52 -13.38 -29.23
N GLN A 198 -24.04 -12.29 -29.83
CA GLN A 198 -22.82 -11.60 -29.37
C GLN A 198 -23.00 -10.98 -27.99
N ALA A 199 -24.15 -10.32 -27.75
CA ALA A 199 -24.48 -9.75 -26.44
C ALA A 199 -24.53 -10.84 -25.37
N LEU A 200 -25.15 -11.99 -25.64
CA LEU A 200 -25.21 -13.13 -24.72
C LEU A 200 -23.83 -13.69 -24.40
N ASN A 201 -22.96 -13.85 -25.39
CA ASN A 201 -21.58 -14.32 -25.18
C ASN A 201 -20.78 -13.33 -24.31
N GLU A 202 -20.98 -12.02 -24.52
CA GLU A 202 -20.33 -11.01 -23.67
C GLU A 202 -20.85 -11.05 -22.23
N ILE A 203 -22.16 -11.17 -22.04
CA ILE A 203 -22.77 -11.33 -20.72
C ILE A 203 -22.16 -12.55 -20.00
N GLU A 204 -22.13 -13.72 -20.65
CA GLU A 204 -21.58 -14.94 -20.08
C GLU A 204 -20.09 -14.79 -19.69
N SER A 205 -19.28 -14.17 -20.55
CA SER A 205 -17.88 -13.92 -20.26
C SER A 205 -17.71 -12.99 -19.06
N ARG A 206 -18.46 -11.88 -19.01
CA ARG A 206 -18.40 -10.94 -17.86
C ARG A 206 -18.95 -11.53 -16.58
N HIS A 207 -19.98 -12.35 -16.65
CA HIS A 207 -20.49 -13.07 -15.49
C HIS A 207 -19.41 -14.01 -14.90
N LYS A 208 -18.71 -14.76 -15.75
CA LYS A 208 -17.58 -15.59 -15.31
C LYS A 208 -16.45 -14.76 -14.64
N ASP A 209 -16.15 -13.59 -15.23
CA ASP A 209 -15.17 -12.68 -14.65
C ASP A 209 -15.61 -12.20 -13.25
N ILE A 210 -16.90 -11.83 -13.05
CA ILE A 210 -17.47 -11.43 -11.76
C ILE A 210 -17.42 -12.57 -10.74
N MET A 211 -17.82 -13.78 -11.11
CA MET A 211 -17.78 -14.94 -10.20
C MET A 211 -16.37 -15.25 -9.66
N LYS A 212 -15.36 -15.12 -10.52
CA LYS A 212 -13.96 -15.24 -10.08
C LYS A 212 -13.54 -14.15 -9.11
N LEU A 213 -13.99 -12.92 -9.35
CA LEU A 213 -13.72 -11.77 -8.47
C LEU A 213 -14.38 -11.93 -7.12
N GLU A 214 -15.63 -12.34 -7.05
CA GLU A 214 -16.36 -12.52 -5.78
C GLU A 214 -15.67 -13.52 -4.87
N THR A 215 -15.13 -14.59 -5.44
CA THR A 215 -14.31 -15.53 -4.66
C THR A 215 -13.07 -14.83 -4.10
N SER A 216 -12.36 -14.04 -4.91
CA SER A 216 -11.16 -13.31 -4.47
C SER A 216 -11.49 -12.24 -3.43
N ILE A 217 -12.58 -11.51 -3.61
CA ILE A 217 -13.05 -10.47 -2.66
C ILE A 217 -13.43 -11.09 -1.32
N ARG A 218 -14.09 -12.25 -1.32
CA ARG A 218 -14.44 -12.97 -0.07
C ARG A 218 -13.21 -13.42 0.69
N GLU A 219 -12.24 -14.01 0.00
CA GLU A 219 -10.96 -14.42 0.61
C GLU A 219 -10.18 -13.22 1.18
N LEU A 220 -10.23 -12.07 0.49
CA LEU A 220 -9.67 -10.82 0.96
C LEU A 220 -10.38 -10.33 2.22
N HIS A 221 -11.71 -10.38 2.26
CA HIS A 221 -12.51 -9.96 3.41
C HIS A 221 -12.15 -10.76 4.67
N GLU A 222 -11.99 -12.08 4.55
CA GLU A 222 -11.51 -12.93 5.64
C GLU A 222 -10.12 -12.52 6.13
N MET A 223 -9.22 -12.19 5.19
CA MET A 223 -7.88 -11.70 5.53
C MET A 223 -7.92 -10.35 6.24
N PHE A 224 -8.79 -9.43 5.80
CA PHE A 224 -8.96 -8.12 6.44
C PHE A 224 -9.54 -8.22 7.86
N THR A 225 -10.48 -9.12 8.10
CA THR A 225 -11.07 -9.32 9.42
C THR A 225 -10.01 -9.70 10.45
N ASP A 226 -9.09 -10.60 10.08
CA ASP A 226 -7.96 -10.97 10.92
C ASP A 226 -6.98 -9.80 11.14
N MET A 227 -6.79 -8.94 10.13
CA MET A 227 -5.81 -7.83 10.18
C MET A 227 -6.36 -6.57 10.84
N ALA A 228 -7.67 -6.32 10.78
CA ALA A 228 -8.29 -5.15 11.40
C ALA A 228 -8.05 -5.11 12.91
N MET A 229 -8.06 -6.25 13.56
CA MET A 229 -7.76 -6.39 14.99
C MET A 229 -6.33 -5.94 15.32
N PHE A 230 -5.36 -6.16 14.42
CA PHE A 230 -3.97 -5.72 14.63
C PHE A 230 -3.78 -4.20 14.50
N VAL A 231 -4.55 -3.55 13.64
CA VAL A 231 -4.43 -2.11 13.40
C VAL A 231 -5.15 -1.30 14.48
N GLU A 232 -6.29 -1.78 14.98
CA GLU A 232 -7.10 -1.09 15.98
C GLU A 232 -6.42 -1.02 17.35
N THR A 233 -5.83 -2.14 17.80
CA THR A 233 -5.13 -2.20 19.10
C THR A 233 -3.83 -1.40 19.14
N GLN A 234 -3.27 -1.04 17.98
CA GLN A 234 -1.95 -0.38 17.89
C GLN A 234 -2.02 1.13 17.63
N GLY A 235 -3.18 1.68 17.33
CA GLY A 235 -3.37 3.12 17.07
C GLY A 235 -2.95 4.01 18.23
N GLU A 236 -3.23 3.62 19.45
CA GLU A 236 -2.83 4.36 20.67
C GLU A 236 -1.31 4.33 20.89
N MET A 237 -0.65 3.25 20.50
CA MET A 237 0.79 3.06 20.72
C MET A 237 1.63 3.95 19.79
N ILE A 238 1.17 4.19 18.55
CA ILE A 238 1.86 5.06 17.59
C ILE A 238 1.78 6.52 18.02
N ASN A 239 0.63 6.96 18.51
CA ASN A 239 0.48 8.31 19.08
C ASN A 239 1.40 8.54 20.29
N ASN A 240 1.61 7.52 21.12
CA ASN A 240 2.55 7.59 22.23
C ASN A 240 4.01 7.64 21.76
N ILE A 241 4.35 6.98 20.64
CA ILE A 241 5.70 7.00 20.07
C ILE A 241 5.99 8.35 19.44
N GLU A 242 5.08 8.90 18.66
CA GLU A 242 5.23 10.24 18.07
C GLU A 242 5.41 11.30 19.16
N LYS A 243 4.63 11.25 20.24
CA LYS A 243 4.77 12.12 21.41
C LYS A 243 6.11 11.92 22.11
N ASN A 244 6.57 10.68 22.23
CA ASN A 244 7.87 10.38 22.86
C ASN A 244 9.05 10.82 21.98
N VAL A 245 8.95 10.72 20.66
CA VAL A 245 9.96 11.22 19.71
C VAL A 245 10.00 12.76 19.74
N MET A 246 8.85 13.43 19.76
CA MET A 246 8.79 14.89 19.95
C MET A 246 9.44 15.31 21.28
N ASN A 247 9.10 14.66 22.38
CA ASN A 247 9.71 14.91 23.68
C ASN A 247 11.23 14.66 23.65
N ALA A 248 11.68 13.59 22.98
CA ALA A 248 13.11 13.32 22.83
C ALA A 248 13.84 14.38 22.01
N ALA A 249 13.23 14.91 20.97
CA ALA A 249 13.76 16.04 20.20
C ALA A 249 13.89 17.31 21.07
N ASP A 250 12.87 17.63 21.87
CA ASP A 250 12.90 18.73 22.83
C ASP A 250 14.01 18.54 23.86
N TYR A 251 14.17 17.34 24.41
CA TYR A 251 15.28 17.04 25.36
C TYR A 251 16.65 17.21 24.71
N VAL A 252 16.83 16.80 23.46
CA VAL A 252 18.09 16.98 22.72
C VAL A 252 18.37 18.47 22.48
N GLU A 253 17.36 19.27 22.16
CA GLU A 253 17.50 20.70 21.96
C GLU A 253 17.84 21.42 23.27
N HIS A 254 17.17 21.08 24.37
CA HIS A 254 17.52 21.56 25.71
C HIS A 254 18.93 21.16 26.14
N ALA A 255 19.33 19.91 25.92
CA ALA A 255 20.69 19.44 26.22
C ALA A 255 21.74 20.20 25.41
N LYS A 256 21.48 20.52 24.14
CA LYS A 256 22.34 21.35 23.30
C LYS A 256 22.47 22.78 23.82
N GLU A 257 21.39 23.39 24.28
CA GLU A 257 21.44 24.71 24.91
C GLU A 257 22.20 24.71 26.24
N GLU A 258 21.97 23.70 27.07
CA GLU A 258 22.68 23.55 28.35
C GLU A 258 24.17 23.30 28.16
N THR A 259 24.52 22.49 27.14
CA THR A 259 25.94 22.27 26.78
C THR A 259 26.58 23.57 26.26
N LYS A 260 25.87 24.39 25.45
CA LYS A 260 26.35 25.72 25.06
C LYS A 260 26.57 26.64 26.26
N LYS A 261 25.66 26.64 27.23
CA LYS A 261 25.80 27.41 28.50
C LYS A 261 27.00 26.92 29.29
N ALA A 262 27.14 25.61 29.44
CA ALA A 262 28.28 25.00 30.14
C ALA A 262 29.65 25.38 29.54
N ILE A 263 29.79 25.35 28.21
CA ILE A 263 30.99 25.76 27.49
C ILE A 263 31.26 27.27 27.76
N LYS A 264 30.23 28.10 27.74
CA LYS A 264 30.35 29.56 27.99
C LYS A 264 30.77 29.83 29.45
N TYR A 265 30.23 29.11 30.42
CA TYR A 265 30.63 29.21 31.82
C TYR A 265 32.06 28.70 32.03
N HIS A 266 32.47 27.60 31.40
CA HIS A 266 33.82 27.08 31.47
C HIS A 266 34.88 28.04 30.90
N SER A 267 34.57 28.72 29.79
CA SER A 267 35.45 29.75 29.23
C SER A 267 35.57 30.99 30.12
N ARG A 268 34.47 31.40 30.76
CA ARG A 268 34.50 32.49 31.77
C ARG A 268 35.27 32.11 33.03
N ALA A 269 35.16 30.87 33.50
CA ALA A 269 35.91 30.37 34.62
C ALA A 269 37.41 30.32 34.34
N ARG A 270 37.85 29.93 33.15
CA ARG A 270 39.26 30.01 32.76
C ARG A 270 39.79 31.47 32.76
N ARG A 271 39.05 32.43 32.22
CA ARG A 271 39.47 33.84 32.27
C ARG A 271 39.64 34.34 33.69
N LYS A 272 38.71 34.03 34.61
CA LYS A 272 38.82 34.39 36.01
C LYS A 272 40.06 33.77 36.68
N LYS A 273 40.39 32.49 36.39
CA LYS A 273 41.62 31.86 36.91
C LYS A 273 42.88 32.57 36.41
N TRP A 274 42.96 32.94 35.13
CA TRP A 274 44.06 33.70 34.57
C TRP A 274 44.22 35.10 35.17
N ILE A 275 43.12 35.79 35.47
CA ILE A 275 43.12 37.07 36.15
C ILE A 275 43.68 36.93 37.57
N ILE A 276 43.24 35.89 38.31
CA ILE A 276 43.75 35.63 39.68
C ILE A 276 45.26 35.35 39.67
N VAL A 277 45.73 34.54 38.72
CA VAL A 277 47.15 34.26 38.58
C VAL A 277 47.94 35.52 38.22
N ALA A 278 47.45 36.40 37.33
CA ALA A 278 48.11 37.63 36.98
C ALA A 278 48.21 38.61 38.16
N VAL A 279 47.11 38.76 38.95
CA VAL A 279 47.11 39.60 40.17
C VAL A 279 48.08 39.02 41.22
N SER A 280 48.14 37.71 41.44
CA SER A 280 49.06 37.05 42.34
C SER A 280 50.53 37.30 41.96
N VAL A 281 50.86 37.16 40.68
CA VAL A 281 52.22 37.44 40.18
C VAL A 281 52.61 38.93 40.36
N ALA A 282 51.69 39.86 40.11
CA ALA A 282 51.92 41.26 40.29
C ALA A 282 52.18 41.62 41.78
N LEU A 283 51.42 40.98 42.66
CA LEU A 283 51.57 41.19 44.12
C LEU A 283 52.90 40.66 44.60
N VAL A 284 53.37 39.52 44.17
CA VAL A 284 54.70 38.96 44.48
C VAL A 284 55.81 39.87 43.95
N ALA A 285 55.64 40.45 42.74
CA ALA A 285 56.61 41.36 42.16
C ALA A 285 56.72 42.67 42.99
N VAL A 286 55.62 43.22 43.47
CA VAL A 286 55.59 44.39 44.34
C VAL A 286 56.29 44.11 45.67
N ILE A 287 56.02 42.98 46.30
CA ILE A 287 56.67 42.59 47.55
C ILE A 287 58.16 42.42 47.31
N ALA A 288 58.62 41.82 46.25
CA ALA A 288 60.02 41.68 45.90
C ALA A 288 60.71 43.03 45.71
N LEU A 289 60.05 43.98 45.07
CA LEU A 289 60.52 45.35 44.91
C LEU A 289 60.68 46.08 46.23
N ILE A 290 59.71 45.93 47.13
CA ILE A 290 59.77 46.56 48.50
C ILE A 290 60.92 46.01 49.26
N ILE A 291 61.08 44.68 49.26
CA ILE A 291 62.25 44.01 49.97
C ILE A 291 63.56 44.43 49.33
N GLY A 292 63.68 44.48 48.03
CA GLY A 292 64.90 44.89 47.30
C GLY A 292 65.28 46.37 47.65
N LEU A 293 64.32 47.27 47.71
CA LEU A 293 64.56 48.64 48.13
C LEU A 293 64.85 48.80 49.63
N SER A 294 64.35 47.89 50.48
CA SER A 294 64.61 47.89 51.89
C SER A 294 66.02 47.35 52.28
N VAL A 295 66.53 46.38 51.50
CA VAL A 295 67.86 45.76 51.78
C VAL A 295 68.98 46.55 51.05
N GLY A 296 68.70 47.33 50.06
CA GLY A 296 69.67 48.14 49.28
C GLY A 296 69.93 49.54 49.86
N LYS A 297 69.39 49.83 51.08
CA LYS A 297 69.64 51.04 51.86
C LYS A 297 70.40 50.67 53.12
#